data_1d93eb14fb5c963088983505e5a4f119
#
_entry.id   1d93eb14fb5c963088983505e5a4f119
#
_cell.length_a   1.000
_cell.length_b   1.000
_cell.length_c   1.000
_cell.angle_alpha   90.00
_cell.angle_beta   90.00
_cell.angle_gamma   90.00
#
_symmetry.space_group_name_H-M   'P 1'
#
loop_
_entity.id
_entity.type
_entity.pdbx_description
1 polymer ?
#
loop_
_entity_poly.entity_id
_entity_poly.type
_entity_poly.pdbx_seq_one_letter_code
_entity_poly.pdbx_strand_id
1 'polypeptide(L)'
;LDNFKSKVEIGKINALVLREGFSFVPVSFSDYKFRLHPMGFDKVEFSPLDMERLNTFFPTFNLKEGNKSKLLVSGNEAVALGSISSGVRVFFGYPMTPSSGILTYLGAKSHQTKMVVKQVEDEITAIGSTLGAMFAGTRALTATSGGGFDLMTEHVSLSGITEVPLVVVVGQRPGPATGLPTWTTQADLMLALHAGHGEFPRIVIAPSDPEDIYYKLQEAFNISEKYQVPVIFLTDKLLAESLYLTNTFDENKVSIERYLVTEDRENLHRYEDTENGVSPRWNPGTLKTTYVINSDEHDIDGNVIEDSEGAIKMQEKRHRKTEYILKDLPEPEVIKKNEVGDGSKYKVGLIGWGSTKGVMKDVVDSMEGVAALSYTYVFPLKVEALKSFIDKCEKVVMIEGNFNSQLGELIKLETGIDIKDKILKYDGRPFFLDEVIKKLND
;
A
#
# COMPACT_ATOMS: atom_id res chain seq x y z
N LEU A 1 0.46 26.69 -36.11
CA LEU A 1 1.53 27.56 -35.57
C LEU A 1 1.17 28.09 -34.18
N ASP A 2 -0.09 28.47 -33.92
CA ASP A 2 -0.54 29.00 -32.61
C ASP A 2 -0.52 27.96 -31.51
N ASN A 3 -0.81 26.70 -31.83
CA ASN A 3 -0.70 25.59 -30.87
C ASN A 3 0.77 25.26 -30.49
N PHE A 4 1.73 25.65 -31.33
CA PHE A 4 3.15 25.45 -31.05
C PHE A 4 3.71 26.56 -30.15
N LYS A 5 3.22 27.80 -30.32
CA LYS A 5 3.57 28.94 -29.47
C LYS A 5 3.06 28.75 -28.04
N SER A 6 1.84 28.25 -27.85
CA SER A 6 1.29 28.00 -26.51
C SER A 6 2.07 26.90 -25.75
N LYS A 7 2.53 25.86 -26.44
CA LYS A 7 3.37 24.81 -25.84
C LYS A 7 4.76 25.30 -25.43
N VAL A 8 5.32 26.23 -26.21
CA VAL A 8 6.62 26.84 -25.88
C VAL A 8 6.49 27.78 -24.67
N GLU A 9 5.38 28.53 -24.56
CA GLU A 9 5.10 29.38 -23.41
C GLU A 9 4.86 28.56 -22.14
N ILE A 10 4.09 27.47 -22.20
CA ILE A 10 3.88 26.53 -21.08
C ILE A 10 5.23 25.89 -20.67
N GLY A 11 6.05 25.50 -21.62
CA GLY A 11 7.40 25.00 -21.35
C GLY A 11 8.29 25.99 -20.61
N LYS A 12 8.22 27.28 -20.98
CA LYS A 12 8.95 28.36 -20.30
C LYS A 12 8.45 28.59 -18.87
N ILE A 13 7.12 28.56 -18.65
CA ILE A 13 6.52 28.71 -17.32
C ILE A 13 6.93 27.53 -16.43
N ASN A 14 6.88 26.30 -16.94
CA ASN A 14 7.28 25.11 -16.19
C ASN A 14 8.79 25.12 -15.85
N ALA A 15 9.64 25.57 -16.78
CA ALA A 15 11.08 25.75 -16.51
C ALA A 15 11.33 26.83 -15.45
N LEU A 16 10.53 27.91 -15.45
CA LEU A 16 10.59 28.96 -14.44
C LEU A 16 10.21 28.42 -13.06
N VAL A 17 9.07 27.71 -12.96
CA VAL A 17 8.59 27.11 -11.69
C VAL A 17 9.62 26.13 -11.13
N LEU A 18 10.22 25.30 -11.99
CA LEU A 18 11.29 24.40 -11.59
C LEU A 18 12.53 25.16 -11.08
N ARG A 19 12.99 26.17 -11.82
CA ARG A 19 14.16 26.95 -11.44
C ARG A 19 13.96 27.73 -10.14
N GLU A 20 12.83 28.37 -9.96
CA GLU A 20 12.50 29.08 -8.73
C GLU A 20 12.27 28.10 -7.56
N GLY A 21 11.62 26.97 -7.78
CA GLY A 21 11.55 25.87 -6.81
C GLY A 21 12.94 25.39 -6.37
N PHE A 22 13.91 25.30 -7.28
CA PHE A 22 15.29 24.95 -6.97
C PHE A 22 16.09 26.07 -6.26
N SER A 23 15.80 27.35 -6.55
CA SER A 23 16.47 28.47 -5.88
C SER A 23 15.99 28.71 -4.45
N PHE A 24 14.80 28.22 -4.09
CA PHE A 24 14.24 28.24 -2.73
C PHE A 24 14.70 27.07 -1.85
N VAL A 25 15.28 26.03 -2.43
CA VAL A 25 15.91 24.94 -1.68
C VAL A 25 17.41 25.22 -1.63
N PRO A 26 17.98 25.70 -0.51
CA PRO A 26 19.41 25.86 -0.38
C PRO A 26 20.05 24.47 -0.22
N VAL A 27 20.10 23.72 -1.31
CA VAL A 27 20.88 22.49 -1.42
C VAL A 27 22.04 22.82 -2.31
N SER A 28 23.24 22.65 -1.79
CA SER A 28 24.46 22.66 -2.58
C SER A 28 24.39 21.52 -3.61
N PHE A 29 23.80 21.77 -4.76
CA PHE A 29 23.71 20.83 -5.88
C PHE A 29 25.01 20.73 -6.69
N SER A 30 26.17 21.07 -6.12
CA SER A 30 27.46 20.96 -6.79
C SER A 30 27.78 19.53 -7.26
N ASP A 31 27.14 18.51 -6.69
CA ASP A 31 27.45 17.09 -6.97
C ASP A 31 26.42 16.35 -7.82
N TYR A 32 25.28 16.94 -8.13
CA TYR A 32 24.27 16.31 -8.98
C TYR A 32 24.29 16.88 -10.40
N LYS A 33 24.98 16.21 -11.32
CA LYS A 33 24.86 16.46 -12.76
C LYS A 33 23.52 15.96 -13.27
N PHE A 34 22.47 16.76 -13.15
CA PHE A 34 21.25 16.56 -13.93
C PHE A 34 21.55 16.82 -15.40
N ARG A 35 21.68 15.78 -16.20
CA ARG A 35 21.57 15.90 -17.65
C ARG A 35 20.10 16.08 -18.00
N LEU A 36 19.65 17.32 -18.12
CA LEU A 36 18.44 17.62 -18.88
C LEU A 36 18.66 17.12 -20.31
N HIS A 37 17.68 16.41 -20.85
CA HIS A 37 17.70 15.88 -22.22
C HIS A 37 18.01 17.01 -23.21
N PRO A 38 18.68 16.76 -24.34
CA PRO A 38 19.20 17.79 -25.25
C PRO A 38 18.09 18.42 -26.10
N MET A 39 17.25 19.20 -25.51
CA MET A 39 16.31 20.10 -26.18
C MET A 39 16.69 21.57 -25.93
N GLY A 40 17.94 21.94 -26.17
CA GLY A 40 18.35 23.33 -26.48
C GLY A 40 17.90 24.46 -25.54
N PHE A 41 17.74 24.23 -24.23
CA PHE A 41 17.34 25.27 -23.27
C PHE A 41 18.50 25.82 -22.44
N ASP A 42 19.66 26.03 -23.07
CA ASP A 42 20.85 26.49 -22.35
C ASP A 42 20.82 27.96 -21.89
N LYS A 43 19.79 28.73 -22.30
CA LYS A 43 19.61 30.12 -21.84
C LYS A 43 18.16 30.54 -21.91
N VAL A 44 17.43 30.47 -20.79
CA VAL A 44 16.18 31.19 -20.61
C VAL A 44 16.46 32.40 -19.71
N GLU A 45 16.51 33.61 -20.28
CA GLU A 45 16.59 34.86 -19.55
C GLU A 45 15.19 35.34 -19.25
N PHE A 46 14.88 35.60 -17.97
CA PHE A 46 13.59 36.14 -17.52
C PHE A 46 13.71 37.65 -17.32
N SER A 47 12.65 38.37 -17.72
CA SER A 47 12.58 39.80 -17.47
C SER A 47 12.31 40.09 -15.97
N PRO A 48 12.72 41.27 -15.46
CA PRO A 48 12.39 41.68 -14.09
C PRO A 48 10.90 41.65 -13.79
N LEU A 49 10.05 41.84 -14.80
CA LEU A 49 8.58 41.80 -14.69
C LEU A 49 8.03 40.39 -14.42
N ASP A 50 8.72 39.36 -14.95
CA ASP A 50 8.34 37.96 -14.73
C ASP A 50 8.67 37.56 -13.29
N MET A 51 9.78 38.07 -12.73
CA MET A 51 10.18 37.83 -11.34
C MET A 51 9.27 38.55 -10.35
N GLU A 52 8.80 39.75 -10.67
CA GLU A 52 7.87 40.51 -9.81
C GLU A 52 6.48 39.84 -9.73
N ARG A 53 5.99 39.27 -10.84
CA ARG A 53 4.74 38.50 -10.87
C ARG A 53 4.83 37.20 -10.11
N LEU A 54 5.97 36.50 -10.18
CA LEU A 54 6.19 35.26 -9.43
C LEU A 54 6.23 35.49 -7.91
N ASN A 55 6.90 36.55 -7.47
CA ASN A 55 6.95 36.92 -6.05
C ASN A 55 5.59 37.29 -5.45
N THR A 56 4.61 37.69 -6.28
CA THR A 56 3.25 37.98 -5.85
C THR A 56 2.40 36.71 -5.69
N PHE A 57 2.71 35.63 -6.42
CA PHE A 57 1.98 34.38 -6.38
C PHE A 57 2.51 33.37 -5.34
N PHE A 58 3.79 33.47 -4.97
CA PHE A 58 4.40 32.56 -4.02
C PHE A 58 4.92 33.34 -2.81
N PRO A 59 4.19 33.33 -1.68
CA PRO A 59 4.71 33.90 -0.44
C PRO A 59 6.03 33.21 -0.09
N THR A 60 7.03 33.98 0.29
CA THR A 60 8.34 33.49 0.71
C THR A 60 8.19 32.55 1.90
N PHE A 61 8.22 31.25 1.63
CA PHE A 61 8.39 30.25 2.69
C PHE A 61 9.84 30.26 3.15
N ASN A 62 10.09 30.62 4.41
CA ASN A 62 11.37 30.42 5.05
C ASN A 62 11.58 28.92 5.28
N LEU A 63 12.13 28.24 4.30
CA LEU A 63 12.58 26.85 4.45
C LEU A 63 13.81 26.85 5.34
N LYS A 64 13.73 26.29 6.53
CA LYS A 64 14.91 26.04 7.37
C LYS A 64 15.77 25.01 6.66
N GLU A 65 17.08 25.29 6.55
CA GLU A 65 18.07 24.33 6.04
C GLU A 65 17.94 23.01 6.85
N GLY A 66 17.61 21.94 6.15
CA GLY A 66 17.63 20.59 6.70
C GLY A 66 18.85 19.84 6.20
N ASN A 67 19.69 19.36 7.09
CA ASN A 67 20.90 18.58 6.78
C ASN A 67 20.62 17.14 6.26
N LYS A 68 19.40 16.82 5.85
CA LYS A 68 19.04 15.47 5.39
C LYS A 68 18.72 15.47 3.89
N SER A 69 19.32 14.54 3.17
CA SER A 69 18.96 14.28 1.78
C SER A 69 17.46 13.96 1.66
N LYS A 70 16.82 14.51 0.63
CA LYS A 70 15.41 14.28 0.33
C LYS A 70 15.27 13.56 -1.00
N LEU A 71 14.20 12.79 -1.12
CA LEU A 71 13.81 12.08 -2.32
C LEU A 71 12.47 12.63 -2.80
N LEU A 72 12.38 12.97 -4.09
CA LEU A 72 11.12 13.28 -4.75
C LEU A 72 10.65 12.03 -5.46
N VAL A 73 9.53 11.45 -5.02
CA VAL A 73 9.09 10.13 -5.46
C VAL A 73 7.57 10.04 -5.47
N SER A 74 7.02 9.32 -6.43
CA SER A 74 5.60 8.91 -6.43
C SER A 74 5.39 7.63 -5.64
N GLY A 75 4.13 7.34 -5.27
CA GLY A 75 3.80 6.08 -4.62
C GLY A 75 4.11 4.86 -5.49
N ASN A 76 3.89 4.93 -6.80
CA ASN A 76 4.27 3.86 -7.74
C ASN A 76 5.77 3.61 -7.75
N GLU A 77 6.59 4.66 -7.72
CA GLU A 77 8.04 4.53 -7.62
C GLU A 77 8.46 3.98 -6.26
N ALA A 78 7.77 4.35 -5.17
CA ALA A 78 8.00 3.79 -3.85
C ALA A 78 7.66 2.29 -3.78
N VAL A 79 6.57 1.84 -4.42
CA VAL A 79 6.26 0.40 -4.60
C VAL A 79 7.37 -0.30 -5.37
N ALA A 80 7.83 0.29 -6.47
CA ALA A 80 8.90 -0.31 -7.29
C ALA A 80 10.22 -0.42 -6.51
N LEU A 81 10.64 0.63 -5.81
CA LEU A 81 11.84 0.64 -4.98
C LEU A 81 11.71 -0.32 -3.79
N GLY A 82 10.56 -0.31 -3.11
CA GLY A 82 10.26 -1.24 -2.01
C GLY A 82 10.28 -2.69 -2.46
N SER A 83 9.78 -3.00 -3.66
CA SER A 83 9.83 -4.36 -4.22
C SER A 83 11.27 -4.81 -4.52
N ILE A 84 12.10 -3.94 -5.09
CA ILE A 84 13.52 -4.24 -5.34
C ILE A 84 14.23 -4.55 -4.02
N SER A 85 14.05 -3.71 -3.00
CA SER A 85 14.65 -3.87 -1.67
C SER A 85 14.10 -5.08 -0.91
N SER A 86 12.84 -5.45 -1.16
CA SER A 86 12.23 -6.67 -0.59
C SER A 86 12.77 -7.97 -1.19
N GLY A 87 13.66 -7.91 -2.17
CA GLY A 87 14.19 -9.09 -2.84
C GLY A 87 13.26 -9.67 -3.91
N VAL A 88 12.28 -8.92 -4.40
CA VAL A 88 11.47 -9.30 -5.58
C VAL A 88 12.39 -9.41 -6.79
N ARG A 89 12.23 -10.47 -7.56
CA ARG A 89 13.02 -10.74 -8.77
C ARG A 89 12.18 -10.84 -10.02
N VAL A 90 10.88 -10.97 -9.85
CA VAL A 90 9.95 -11.08 -10.98
C VAL A 90 8.74 -10.18 -10.74
N PHE A 91 8.34 -9.44 -11.76
CA PHE A 91 7.09 -8.69 -11.81
C PHE A 91 6.29 -9.11 -13.03
N PHE A 92 5.05 -9.50 -12.81
CA PHE A 92 4.08 -9.74 -13.86
C PHE A 92 2.97 -8.71 -13.76
N GLY A 93 2.61 -8.05 -14.85
CA GLY A 93 1.54 -7.06 -14.81
C GLY A 93 0.83 -6.86 -16.14
N TYR A 94 -0.45 -6.54 -16.04
CA TYR A 94 -1.24 -5.98 -17.11
C TYR A 94 -1.45 -4.49 -16.82
N PRO A 95 -1.21 -3.56 -17.77
CA PRO A 95 -1.26 -2.14 -17.50
C PRO A 95 -2.68 -1.66 -17.14
N MET A 96 -2.88 -1.27 -15.89
CA MET A 96 -4.12 -0.65 -15.42
C MET A 96 -3.82 0.55 -14.51
N THR A 97 -4.36 1.72 -14.86
CA THR A 97 -4.24 2.94 -14.07
C THR A 97 -4.96 2.78 -12.73
N PRO A 98 -4.37 3.21 -11.57
CA PRO A 98 -3.14 3.99 -11.44
C PRO A 98 -1.85 3.16 -11.28
N SER A 99 -1.88 1.83 -11.29
CA SER A 99 -0.73 0.97 -10.98
C SER A 99 0.26 0.80 -12.14
N SER A 100 -0.04 1.27 -13.35
CA SER A 100 0.82 1.13 -14.54
C SER A 100 2.22 1.73 -14.36
N GLY A 101 2.36 2.76 -13.50
CA GLY A 101 3.64 3.38 -13.18
C GLY A 101 4.65 2.42 -12.56
N ILE A 102 4.18 1.40 -11.81
CA ILE A 102 5.03 0.37 -11.21
C ILE A 102 5.70 -0.47 -12.31
N LEU A 103 4.91 -0.96 -13.28
CA LEU A 103 5.41 -1.73 -14.44
C LEU A 103 6.43 -0.91 -15.23
N THR A 104 6.13 0.35 -15.51
CA THR A 104 6.98 1.26 -16.26
C THR A 104 8.33 1.48 -15.56
N TYR A 105 8.30 1.78 -14.26
CA TYR A 105 9.51 2.01 -13.48
C TYR A 105 10.38 0.75 -13.36
N LEU A 106 9.80 -0.38 -13.00
CA LEU A 106 10.52 -1.66 -12.90
C LEU A 106 11.09 -2.10 -14.26
N GLY A 107 10.33 -1.92 -15.34
CA GLY A 107 10.80 -2.18 -16.70
C GLY A 107 12.03 -1.36 -17.06
N ALA A 108 12.02 -0.06 -16.76
CA ALA A 108 13.16 0.82 -16.99
C ALA A 108 14.40 0.45 -16.14
N LYS A 109 14.20 -0.16 -14.97
CA LYS A 109 15.27 -0.57 -14.05
C LYS A 109 15.67 -2.05 -14.16
N SER A 110 14.99 -2.84 -15.00
CA SER A 110 15.17 -4.30 -15.10
C SER A 110 16.61 -4.73 -15.34
N HIS A 111 17.34 -4.04 -16.23
CA HIS A 111 18.76 -4.33 -16.50
C HIS A 111 19.67 -4.08 -15.29
N GLN A 112 19.38 -3.02 -14.51
CA GLN A 112 20.18 -2.65 -13.34
C GLN A 112 19.93 -3.60 -12.18
N THR A 113 18.67 -3.99 -11.98
CA THR A 113 18.23 -4.84 -10.86
C THR A 113 18.29 -6.33 -11.16
N LYS A 114 18.49 -6.70 -12.44
CA LYS A 114 18.37 -8.07 -12.95
C LYS A 114 17.01 -8.71 -12.67
N MET A 115 15.97 -7.90 -12.53
CA MET A 115 14.59 -8.37 -12.40
C MET A 115 14.03 -8.77 -13.76
N VAL A 116 13.24 -9.82 -13.77
CA VAL A 116 12.37 -10.15 -14.90
C VAL A 116 11.09 -9.32 -14.74
N VAL A 117 10.83 -8.43 -15.70
CA VAL A 117 9.62 -7.61 -15.74
C VAL A 117 8.86 -7.99 -17.01
N LYS A 118 7.68 -8.58 -16.83
CA LYS A 118 6.88 -9.12 -17.92
C LYS A 118 5.50 -8.50 -17.94
N GLN A 119 5.18 -7.80 -19.04
CA GLN A 119 3.79 -7.50 -19.36
C GLN A 119 3.15 -8.75 -19.93
N VAL A 120 1.97 -9.07 -19.41
CA VAL A 120 1.16 -10.23 -19.81
C VAL A 120 -0.14 -9.77 -20.44
N GLU A 121 -0.93 -10.71 -20.97
CA GLU A 121 -2.13 -10.40 -21.74
C GLU A 121 -3.34 -9.98 -20.92
N ASP A 122 -3.41 -10.38 -19.63
CA ASP A 122 -4.49 -10.02 -18.71
C ASP A 122 -4.08 -10.18 -17.24
N GLU A 123 -4.98 -9.83 -16.33
CA GLU A 123 -4.77 -9.92 -14.89
C GLU A 123 -4.76 -11.36 -14.37
N ILE A 124 -5.50 -12.28 -15.01
CA ILE A 124 -5.52 -13.71 -14.64
C ILE A 124 -4.13 -14.30 -14.83
N THR A 125 -3.54 -14.05 -15.99
CA THR A 125 -2.16 -14.47 -16.29
C THR A 125 -1.15 -13.78 -15.36
N ALA A 126 -1.36 -12.51 -15.01
CA ALA A 126 -0.45 -11.78 -14.13
C ALA A 126 -0.39 -12.42 -12.74
N ILE A 127 -1.52 -12.66 -12.10
CA ILE A 127 -1.56 -13.25 -10.76
C ILE A 127 -1.16 -14.73 -10.76
N GLY A 128 -1.62 -15.51 -11.75
CA GLY A 128 -1.27 -16.93 -11.88
C GLY A 128 0.24 -17.13 -12.05
N SER A 129 0.89 -16.30 -12.90
CA SER A 129 2.34 -16.29 -13.07
C SER A 129 3.07 -15.84 -11.78
N THR A 130 2.53 -14.87 -11.07
CA THR A 130 3.08 -14.41 -9.78
C THR A 130 3.03 -15.52 -8.74
N LEU A 131 1.88 -16.20 -8.61
CA LEU A 131 1.71 -17.32 -7.68
C LEU A 131 2.64 -18.49 -8.03
N GLY A 132 2.78 -18.83 -9.32
CA GLY A 132 3.72 -19.86 -9.80
C GLY A 132 5.17 -19.52 -9.49
N ALA A 133 5.58 -18.25 -9.64
CA ALA A 133 6.93 -17.81 -9.28
C ALA A 133 7.18 -17.88 -7.77
N MET A 134 6.20 -17.49 -6.95
CA MET A 134 6.26 -17.60 -5.50
C MET A 134 6.36 -19.06 -5.05
N PHE A 135 5.59 -19.95 -5.67
CA PHE A 135 5.69 -21.39 -5.45
C PHE A 135 7.09 -21.94 -5.79
N ALA A 136 7.65 -21.52 -6.92
CA ALA A 136 9.00 -21.90 -7.35
C ALA A 136 10.13 -21.31 -6.45
N GLY A 137 9.78 -20.47 -5.48
CA GLY A 137 10.71 -19.93 -4.51
C GLY A 137 11.29 -18.55 -4.84
N THR A 138 10.73 -17.86 -5.84
CA THR A 138 11.14 -16.51 -6.23
C THR A 138 10.12 -15.50 -5.79
N ARG A 139 10.52 -14.48 -4.98
CA ARG A 139 9.63 -13.37 -4.67
C ARG A 139 9.19 -12.69 -5.97
N ALA A 140 7.88 -12.67 -6.18
CA ALA A 140 7.23 -12.07 -7.33
C ALA A 140 6.11 -11.12 -6.89
N LEU A 141 5.85 -10.10 -7.70
CA LEU A 141 4.83 -9.09 -7.46
C LEU A 141 3.94 -8.93 -8.68
N THR A 142 2.67 -8.68 -8.44
CA THR A 142 1.75 -8.13 -9.44
C THR A 142 1.05 -6.89 -8.90
N ALA A 143 0.61 -6.01 -9.80
CA ALA A 143 -0.10 -4.79 -9.46
C ALA A 143 -1.20 -4.50 -10.48
N THR A 144 -2.36 -4.07 -9.98
CA THR A 144 -3.54 -3.77 -10.78
C THR A 144 -4.41 -2.68 -10.12
N SER A 145 -5.62 -2.48 -10.60
CA SER A 145 -6.67 -1.67 -9.98
C SER A 145 -7.89 -2.54 -9.65
N GLY A 146 -8.93 -2.00 -9.00
CA GLY A 146 -10.10 -2.76 -8.55
C GLY A 146 -10.71 -3.67 -9.63
N GLY A 147 -10.96 -3.14 -10.83
CA GLY A 147 -11.54 -3.94 -11.91
C GLY A 147 -10.64 -5.07 -12.42
N GLY A 148 -9.31 -4.92 -12.38
CA GLY A 148 -8.41 -6.04 -12.69
C GLY A 148 -8.27 -7.00 -11.51
N PHE A 149 -8.38 -6.50 -10.28
CA PHE A 149 -8.38 -7.35 -9.10
C PHE A 149 -9.63 -8.26 -9.03
N ASP A 150 -10.77 -7.82 -9.57
CA ASP A 150 -11.94 -8.69 -9.76
C ASP A 150 -11.60 -9.96 -10.55
N LEU A 151 -10.76 -9.86 -11.58
CA LEU A 151 -10.30 -11.01 -12.37
C LEU A 151 -9.26 -11.89 -11.65
N MET A 152 -8.64 -11.37 -10.60
CA MET A 152 -7.62 -12.06 -9.81
C MET A 152 -8.18 -12.89 -8.64
N THR A 153 -9.45 -12.72 -8.32
CA THR A 153 -10.05 -13.23 -7.07
C THR A 153 -9.97 -14.75 -6.92
N GLU A 154 -10.10 -15.50 -8.02
CA GLU A 154 -9.95 -16.96 -7.98
C GLU A 154 -8.54 -17.39 -7.55
N HIS A 155 -7.50 -16.73 -8.08
CA HIS A 155 -6.11 -17.04 -7.68
C HIS A 155 -5.78 -16.57 -6.25
N VAL A 156 -6.50 -15.61 -5.69
CA VAL A 156 -6.40 -15.27 -4.27
C VAL A 156 -6.88 -16.44 -3.41
N SER A 157 -7.99 -17.11 -3.80
CA SER A 157 -8.44 -18.32 -3.10
C SER A 157 -7.51 -19.50 -3.33
N LEU A 158 -6.93 -19.64 -4.53
CA LEU A 158 -5.90 -20.64 -4.80
C LEU A 158 -4.67 -20.45 -3.88
N SER A 159 -4.22 -19.21 -3.67
CA SER A 159 -3.18 -18.91 -2.66
C SER A 159 -3.60 -19.35 -1.27
N GLY A 160 -4.87 -19.17 -0.90
CA GLY A 160 -5.42 -19.57 0.38
C GLY A 160 -5.38 -21.07 0.63
N ILE A 161 -5.87 -21.88 -0.31
CA ILE A 161 -5.91 -23.35 -0.18
C ILE A 161 -4.53 -23.97 -0.27
N THR A 162 -3.69 -23.52 -1.22
CA THR A 162 -2.34 -24.05 -1.43
C THR A 162 -1.31 -23.54 -0.43
N GLU A 163 -1.68 -22.55 0.38
CA GLU A 163 -0.77 -21.89 1.33
C GLU A 163 0.52 -21.40 0.66
N VAL A 164 0.41 -20.91 -0.58
CA VAL A 164 1.50 -20.27 -1.29
C VAL A 164 1.44 -18.77 -1.03
N PRO A 165 2.50 -18.15 -0.50
CA PRO A 165 2.52 -16.72 -0.24
C PRO A 165 2.21 -15.91 -1.50
N LEU A 166 1.47 -14.83 -1.34
CA LEU A 166 1.10 -13.92 -2.44
C LEU A 166 1.05 -12.49 -1.95
N VAL A 167 1.62 -11.55 -2.71
CA VAL A 167 1.45 -10.11 -2.49
C VAL A 167 0.92 -9.49 -3.77
N VAL A 168 -0.21 -8.78 -3.66
CA VAL A 168 -0.86 -8.07 -4.78
C VAL A 168 -1.03 -6.62 -4.41
N VAL A 169 -0.55 -5.69 -5.26
CA VAL A 169 -0.80 -4.25 -5.11
C VAL A 169 -2.05 -3.87 -5.88
N VAL A 170 -3.00 -3.24 -5.20
CA VAL A 170 -4.22 -2.73 -5.80
C VAL A 170 -4.26 -1.21 -5.67
N GLY A 171 -4.13 -0.52 -6.80
CA GLY A 171 -4.29 0.94 -6.90
C GLY A 171 -5.75 1.30 -7.09
N GLN A 172 -6.40 1.84 -6.06
CA GLN A 172 -7.81 2.17 -6.07
C GLN A 172 -8.10 3.41 -6.93
N ARG A 173 -9.19 3.33 -7.69
CA ARG A 173 -9.77 4.43 -8.45
C ARG A 173 -11.30 4.32 -8.42
N PRO A 174 -12.05 5.43 -8.61
CA PRO A 174 -13.51 5.35 -8.59
C PRO A 174 -14.05 4.39 -9.65
N GLY A 175 -14.79 3.36 -9.18
CA GLY A 175 -15.61 2.46 -9.97
C GLY A 175 -17.07 2.90 -9.99
N PRO A 176 -18.01 2.01 -10.39
CA PRO A 176 -17.75 0.65 -10.91
C PRO A 176 -17.18 0.63 -12.33
N ALA A 177 -16.71 -0.52 -12.77
CA ALA A 177 -16.02 -0.73 -14.05
C ALA A 177 -14.85 0.25 -14.23
N THR A 178 -14.71 0.91 -15.39
CA THR A 178 -13.64 1.88 -15.63
C THR A 178 -13.78 3.13 -14.74
N GLY A 179 -15.01 3.58 -14.48
CA GLY A 179 -15.32 4.70 -13.60
C GLY A 179 -14.58 5.99 -13.95
N LEU A 180 -13.82 6.51 -12.99
CA LEU A 180 -12.98 7.69 -13.15
C LEU A 180 -11.49 7.27 -13.05
N PRO A 181 -10.85 6.80 -14.14
CA PRO A 181 -9.56 6.11 -14.08
C PRO A 181 -8.39 6.98 -13.59
N THR A 182 -8.51 8.31 -13.69
CA THR A 182 -7.49 9.28 -13.31
C THR A 182 -7.77 10.01 -12.00
N TRP A 183 -8.73 9.51 -11.20
CA TRP A 183 -9.17 10.11 -9.95
C TRP A 183 -9.05 9.15 -8.77
N THR A 184 -9.06 9.69 -7.55
CA THR A 184 -8.79 8.92 -6.33
C THR A 184 -10.06 8.46 -5.62
N THR A 185 -9.98 7.32 -4.95
CA THR A 185 -10.99 6.78 -4.04
C THR A 185 -10.37 5.74 -3.09
N GLN A 186 -11.11 5.36 -2.05
CA GLN A 186 -10.80 4.24 -1.15
C GLN A 186 -11.99 3.24 -1.13
N ALA A 187 -12.46 2.83 -2.31
CA ALA A 187 -13.72 2.08 -2.44
C ALA A 187 -13.54 0.57 -2.67
N ASP A 188 -12.32 0.05 -2.64
CA ASP A 188 -12.02 -1.36 -2.90
C ASP A 188 -11.64 -2.15 -1.62
N LEU A 189 -11.86 -1.58 -0.41
CA LEU A 189 -11.56 -2.28 0.84
C LEU A 189 -12.43 -3.54 0.99
N MET A 190 -13.74 -3.43 0.78
CA MET A 190 -14.64 -4.59 0.88
C MET A 190 -14.34 -5.64 -0.19
N LEU A 191 -13.94 -5.24 -1.40
CA LEU A 191 -13.45 -6.16 -2.42
C LEU A 191 -12.20 -6.90 -1.94
N ALA A 192 -11.22 -6.21 -1.35
CA ALA A 192 -10.01 -6.83 -0.81
C ALA A 192 -10.29 -7.81 0.32
N LEU A 193 -11.25 -7.48 1.20
CA LEU A 193 -11.65 -8.33 2.33
C LEU A 193 -12.33 -9.62 1.88
N HIS A 194 -13.10 -9.58 0.78
CA HIS A 194 -13.93 -10.69 0.33
C HIS A 194 -13.46 -11.32 -0.99
N ALA A 195 -12.29 -10.91 -1.51
CA ALA A 195 -11.74 -11.46 -2.74
C ALA A 195 -11.49 -12.97 -2.64
N GLY A 196 -11.97 -13.72 -3.63
CA GLY A 196 -11.92 -15.19 -3.65
C GLY A 196 -13.07 -15.83 -2.91
N HIS A 197 -13.39 -17.06 -3.31
CA HIS A 197 -14.42 -17.89 -2.68
C HIS A 197 -13.83 -18.77 -1.57
N GLY A 198 -14.69 -19.28 -0.71
CA GLY A 198 -14.29 -20.06 0.46
C GLY A 198 -13.73 -19.20 1.60
N GLU A 199 -13.29 -19.84 2.65
CA GLU A 199 -12.84 -19.20 3.88
C GLU A 199 -11.35 -19.49 4.10
N PHE A 200 -10.53 -18.42 4.14
CA PHE A 200 -9.09 -18.51 4.37
C PHE A 200 -8.55 -17.18 4.93
N PRO A 201 -7.47 -17.23 5.73
CA PRO A 201 -6.84 -16.02 6.27
C PRO A 201 -6.21 -15.17 5.17
N ARG A 202 -6.30 -13.84 5.33
CA ARG A 202 -5.64 -12.85 4.48
C ARG A 202 -5.23 -11.64 5.29
N ILE A 203 -4.41 -10.79 4.71
CA ILE A 203 -4.00 -9.53 5.32
C ILE A 203 -4.26 -8.40 4.32
N VAL A 204 -4.79 -7.27 4.80
CA VAL A 204 -4.96 -6.06 4.02
C VAL A 204 -4.13 -4.95 4.63
N ILE A 205 -3.20 -4.39 3.84
CA ILE A 205 -2.30 -3.30 4.23
C ILE A 205 -2.61 -2.10 3.35
N ALA A 206 -2.82 -0.94 3.97
CA ALA A 206 -3.09 0.32 3.28
C ALA A 206 -2.11 1.39 3.76
N PRO A 207 -0.98 1.58 3.08
CA PRO A 207 0.01 2.58 3.44
C PRO A 207 -0.51 3.99 3.19
N SER A 208 0.10 4.96 3.85
CA SER A 208 -0.36 6.35 3.87
C SER A 208 0.49 7.34 3.07
N ASP A 209 1.74 7.01 2.83
CA ASP A 209 2.71 7.85 2.12
C ASP A 209 3.82 7.00 1.47
N PRO A 210 4.72 7.58 0.65
CA PRO A 210 5.77 6.80 -0.02
C PRO A 210 6.78 6.13 0.91
N GLU A 211 7.07 6.71 2.09
CA GLU A 211 7.97 6.10 3.07
C GLU A 211 7.30 4.86 3.68
N ASP A 212 6.03 4.99 4.02
CA ASP A 212 5.20 3.89 4.51
C ASP A 212 5.05 2.78 3.44
N ILE A 213 4.80 3.15 2.16
CA ILE A 213 4.79 2.18 1.05
C ILE A 213 6.09 1.38 1.00
N TYR A 214 7.23 2.06 1.01
CA TYR A 214 8.54 1.43 0.85
C TYR A 214 8.79 0.36 1.91
N TYR A 215 8.57 0.69 3.19
CA TYR A 215 8.82 -0.25 4.29
C TYR A 215 7.71 -1.29 4.46
N LYS A 216 6.44 -0.90 4.31
CA LYS A 216 5.32 -1.83 4.47
C LYS A 216 5.22 -2.87 3.36
N LEU A 217 5.72 -2.58 2.17
CA LEU A 217 5.78 -3.59 1.11
C LEU A 217 6.77 -4.71 1.47
N GLN A 218 7.87 -4.38 2.14
CA GLN A 218 8.82 -5.39 2.63
C GLN A 218 8.21 -6.24 3.74
N GLU A 219 7.53 -5.60 4.69
CA GLU A 219 6.77 -6.29 5.73
C GLU A 219 5.68 -7.18 5.11
N ALA A 220 4.99 -6.72 4.05
CA ALA A 220 4.00 -7.50 3.33
C ALA A 220 4.56 -8.82 2.78
N PHE A 221 5.75 -8.80 2.19
CA PHE A 221 6.41 -10.02 1.72
C PHE A 221 6.82 -10.93 2.88
N ASN A 222 7.45 -10.37 3.93
CA ASN A 222 7.90 -11.15 5.07
C ASN A 222 6.72 -11.82 5.79
N ILE A 223 5.62 -11.09 6.01
CA ILE A 223 4.45 -11.62 6.72
C ILE A 223 3.66 -12.61 5.86
N SER A 224 3.58 -12.37 4.53
CA SER A 224 3.01 -13.33 3.59
C SER A 224 3.77 -14.64 3.59
N GLU A 225 5.10 -14.61 3.57
CA GLU A 225 5.94 -15.82 3.63
C GLU A 225 5.93 -16.47 4.99
N LYS A 226 5.87 -15.70 6.09
CA LYS A 226 5.78 -16.21 7.46
C LYS A 226 4.52 -17.04 7.67
N TYR A 227 3.38 -16.49 7.29
CA TYR A 227 2.06 -17.09 7.53
C TYR A 227 1.51 -17.87 6.35
N GLN A 228 2.17 -17.78 5.18
CA GLN A 228 1.73 -18.46 3.96
C GLN A 228 0.28 -18.10 3.62
N VAL A 229 0.02 -16.80 3.49
CA VAL A 229 -1.28 -16.21 3.21
C VAL A 229 -1.18 -15.09 2.16
N PRO A 230 -2.25 -14.81 1.41
CA PRO A 230 -2.28 -13.65 0.54
C PRO A 230 -2.29 -12.34 1.35
N VAL A 231 -1.53 -11.37 0.86
CA VAL A 231 -1.51 -9.97 1.33
C VAL A 231 -1.97 -9.07 0.19
N ILE A 232 -3.04 -8.33 0.42
CA ILE A 232 -3.54 -7.30 -0.50
C ILE A 232 -3.02 -5.93 -0.01
N PHE A 233 -2.24 -5.27 -0.86
CA PHE A 233 -1.60 -4.00 -0.57
C PHE A 233 -2.36 -2.89 -1.28
N LEU A 234 -3.22 -2.16 -0.54
CA LEU A 234 -4.14 -1.17 -1.08
C LEU A 234 -3.48 0.21 -1.13
N THR A 235 -3.21 0.71 -2.33
CA THR A 235 -2.92 2.13 -2.55
C THR A 235 -4.14 2.81 -3.19
N ASP A 236 -4.09 4.12 -3.38
CA ASP A 236 -5.06 4.84 -4.18
C ASP A 236 -4.36 5.75 -5.20
N LYS A 237 -5.12 6.31 -6.14
CA LYS A 237 -4.56 7.13 -7.21
C LYS A 237 -3.83 8.38 -6.71
N LEU A 238 -4.32 9.01 -5.64
CA LEU A 238 -3.64 10.15 -5.03
C LEU A 238 -2.23 9.77 -4.58
N LEU A 239 -2.13 8.67 -3.82
CA LEU A 239 -0.87 8.18 -3.32
C LEU A 239 0.03 7.64 -4.44
N ALA A 240 -0.53 6.88 -5.39
CA ALA A 240 0.20 6.22 -6.45
C ALA A 240 0.92 7.18 -7.41
N GLU A 241 0.28 8.30 -7.78
CA GLU A 241 0.76 9.16 -8.87
C GLU A 241 1.19 10.57 -8.44
N SER A 242 0.86 11.02 -7.22
CA SER A 242 1.36 12.30 -6.72
C SER A 242 2.85 12.23 -6.38
N LEU A 243 3.55 13.34 -6.55
CA LEU A 243 4.95 13.46 -6.17
C LEU A 243 5.06 13.96 -4.73
N TYR A 244 5.82 13.24 -3.94
CA TYR A 244 6.06 13.53 -2.53
C TYR A 244 7.54 13.82 -2.29
N LEU A 245 7.80 14.85 -1.51
CA LEU A 245 9.14 15.11 -0.99
C LEU A 245 9.29 14.35 0.36
N THR A 246 10.03 13.25 0.34
CA THR A 246 10.22 12.39 1.52
C THR A 246 11.69 12.27 1.91
N ASN A 247 11.98 11.63 3.03
CA ASN A 247 13.35 11.26 3.38
C ASN A 247 13.87 10.19 2.44
N THR A 248 15.19 10.12 2.27
CA THR A 248 15.81 8.97 1.60
C THR A 248 15.51 7.69 2.37
N PHE A 249 15.18 6.64 1.66
CA PHE A 249 14.90 5.34 2.27
C PHE A 249 16.18 4.73 2.84
N ASP A 250 16.09 4.20 4.02
CA ASP A 250 17.20 3.56 4.73
C ASP A 250 17.17 2.05 4.50
N GLU A 251 18.05 1.56 3.65
CA GLU A 251 18.16 0.13 3.32
C GLU A 251 18.58 -0.73 4.52
N ASN A 252 19.19 -0.14 5.55
CA ASN A 252 19.57 -0.89 6.77
C ASN A 252 18.35 -1.27 7.63
N LYS A 253 17.21 -0.65 7.39
CA LYS A 253 15.93 -1.02 8.04
C LYS A 253 15.20 -2.13 7.32
N VAL A 254 15.75 -2.63 6.19
CA VAL A 254 15.15 -3.68 5.38
C VAL A 254 15.63 -5.03 5.85
N SER A 255 14.69 -5.93 6.15
CA SER A 255 14.97 -7.34 6.42
C SER A 255 14.26 -8.21 5.39
N ILE A 256 14.98 -9.18 4.81
CA ILE A 256 14.40 -10.17 3.91
C ILE A 256 14.35 -11.50 4.63
N GLU A 257 13.17 -11.89 5.08
CA GLU A 257 12.93 -13.12 5.80
C GLU A 257 12.08 -14.06 4.95
N ARG A 258 12.63 -15.27 4.69
CA ARG A 258 12.03 -16.23 3.75
C ARG A 258 11.24 -17.34 4.42
N TYR A 259 11.46 -17.57 5.71
CA TYR A 259 10.77 -18.62 6.51
C TYR A 259 10.75 -19.99 5.81
N LEU A 260 11.90 -20.36 5.23
CA LEU A 260 12.08 -21.63 4.52
C LEU A 260 12.81 -22.65 5.40
N VAL A 261 12.38 -23.89 5.32
CA VAL A 261 13.15 -25.03 5.81
C VAL A 261 14.33 -25.27 4.84
N THR A 262 15.52 -25.36 5.37
CA THR A 262 16.77 -25.50 4.61
C THR A 262 17.41 -26.87 4.73
N GLU A 263 16.93 -27.70 5.65
CA GLU A 263 17.47 -29.03 5.94
C GLU A 263 16.35 -30.08 5.94
N ASP A 264 16.62 -31.25 5.36
CA ASP A 264 15.72 -32.38 5.45
C ASP A 264 15.66 -32.90 6.88
N ARG A 265 14.45 -33.29 7.30
CA ARG A 265 14.23 -34.02 8.55
C ARG A 265 13.31 -35.20 8.31
N GLU A 266 13.39 -36.18 9.18
CA GLU A 266 12.42 -37.27 9.19
C GLU A 266 11.00 -36.70 9.45
N ASN A 267 10.01 -37.23 8.76
CA ASN A 267 8.60 -36.79 8.86
C ASN A 267 8.39 -35.28 8.55
N LEU A 268 9.05 -34.77 7.52
CA LEU A 268 8.81 -33.43 7.01
C LEU A 268 7.61 -33.42 6.05
N HIS A 269 6.52 -32.80 6.45
CA HIS A 269 5.28 -32.71 5.68
C HIS A 269 4.99 -31.25 5.30
N ARG A 270 4.58 -31.02 4.04
CA ARG A 270 4.33 -29.64 3.53
C ARG A 270 3.17 -28.96 4.24
N TYR A 271 2.16 -29.72 4.64
CA TYR A 271 0.96 -29.20 5.29
C TYR A 271 0.79 -29.74 6.72
N GLU A 272 1.94 -29.98 7.39
CA GLU A 272 1.99 -30.38 8.78
C GLU A 272 1.08 -29.50 9.66
N ASP A 273 0.26 -30.15 10.50
CA ASP A 273 -0.58 -29.45 11.45
C ASP A 273 0.26 -29.04 12.68
N THR A 274 0.54 -27.74 12.75
CA THR A 274 1.36 -27.14 13.80
C THR A 274 0.50 -26.35 14.78
N GLU A 275 1.05 -26.02 15.95
CA GLU A 275 0.36 -25.25 16.99
C GLU A 275 -0.21 -23.92 16.45
N ASN A 276 0.54 -23.21 15.61
CA ASN A 276 0.13 -21.92 15.05
C ASN A 276 -0.50 -22.03 13.65
N GLY A 277 -0.69 -23.24 13.11
CA GLY A 277 -1.22 -23.50 11.79
C GLY A 277 -0.25 -23.19 10.63
N VAL A 278 0.98 -22.76 10.91
CA VAL A 278 2.00 -22.47 9.89
C VAL A 278 2.84 -23.70 9.63
N SER A 279 2.64 -24.33 8.49
CA SER A 279 3.36 -25.53 8.11
C SER A 279 4.78 -25.24 7.62
N PRO A 280 5.70 -26.22 7.71
CA PRO A 280 7.01 -26.13 7.07
C PRO A 280 6.87 -25.84 5.57
N ARG A 281 7.73 -24.95 5.05
CA ARG A 281 7.76 -24.61 3.62
C ARG A 281 9.19 -24.66 3.09
N TRP A 282 9.38 -25.29 1.95
CA TRP A 282 10.63 -25.28 1.20
C TRP A 282 10.36 -25.14 -0.29
N ASN A 283 11.36 -24.69 -1.03
CA ASN A 283 11.22 -24.55 -2.47
C ASN A 283 11.34 -25.93 -3.16
N PRO A 284 10.57 -26.18 -4.22
CA PRO A 284 10.70 -27.43 -4.98
C PRO A 284 12.14 -27.70 -5.41
N GLY A 285 12.60 -28.93 -5.14
CA GLY A 285 13.95 -29.38 -5.52
C GLY A 285 15.09 -28.92 -4.62
N THR A 286 14.84 -28.15 -3.55
CA THR A 286 15.89 -27.75 -2.60
C THR A 286 16.17 -28.80 -1.52
N LEU A 287 15.20 -29.64 -1.22
CA LEU A 287 15.30 -30.76 -0.31
C LEU A 287 15.04 -32.08 -1.06
N LYS A 288 15.37 -33.21 -0.45
CA LYS A 288 15.05 -34.55 -0.99
C LYS A 288 13.56 -34.86 -0.83
N THR A 289 12.97 -34.37 0.24
CA THR A 289 11.52 -34.49 0.49
C THR A 289 10.73 -33.75 -0.56
N THR A 290 9.80 -34.45 -1.20
CA THR A 290 8.89 -33.92 -2.20
C THR A 290 7.47 -33.80 -1.63
N TYR A 291 6.66 -32.95 -2.21
CA TYR A 291 5.26 -32.78 -1.84
C TYR A 291 4.40 -32.50 -3.08
N VAL A 292 3.12 -32.72 -2.96
CA VAL A 292 2.12 -32.36 -3.96
C VAL A 292 1.48 -31.05 -3.56
N ILE A 293 1.06 -30.24 -4.56
CA ILE A 293 0.27 -29.04 -4.39
C ILE A 293 -0.90 -29.11 -5.38
N ASN A 294 -2.10 -28.88 -4.89
CA ASN A 294 -3.31 -28.87 -5.71
C ASN A 294 -4.35 -27.90 -5.12
N SER A 295 -5.44 -27.70 -5.84
CA SER A 295 -6.53 -26.80 -5.44
C SER A 295 -7.67 -27.47 -4.67
N ASP A 296 -7.61 -28.81 -4.51
CA ASP A 296 -8.56 -29.55 -3.72
C ASP A 296 -8.20 -29.53 -2.23
N GLU A 297 -9.13 -29.93 -1.36
CA GLU A 297 -8.77 -30.17 0.03
C GLU A 297 -7.79 -31.36 0.13
N HIS A 298 -6.80 -31.26 1.02
CA HIS A 298 -5.66 -32.14 0.99
C HIS A 298 -5.18 -32.55 2.40
N ASP A 299 -4.47 -33.66 2.45
CA ASP A 299 -3.78 -34.14 3.65
C ASP A 299 -2.45 -33.39 3.92
N ILE A 300 -1.71 -33.84 4.91
CA ILE A 300 -0.42 -33.23 5.30
C ILE A 300 0.66 -33.29 4.21
N ASP A 301 0.51 -34.19 3.24
CA ASP A 301 1.42 -34.36 2.11
C ASP A 301 0.95 -33.67 0.82
N GLY A 302 -0.27 -33.12 0.82
CA GLY A 302 -0.91 -32.47 -0.32
C GLY A 302 -1.71 -33.41 -1.20
N ASN A 303 -1.98 -34.66 -0.77
CA ASN A 303 -2.86 -35.55 -1.51
C ASN A 303 -4.30 -35.17 -1.28
N VAL A 304 -5.12 -35.30 -2.31
CA VAL A 304 -6.58 -35.00 -2.25
C VAL A 304 -7.29 -35.86 -1.21
N ILE A 305 -8.12 -35.26 -0.40
CA ILE A 305 -9.01 -35.91 0.54
C ILE A 305 -10.46 -35.46 0.33
N GLU A 306 -11.39 -36.36 0.64
CA GLU A 306 -12.84 -36.09 0.57
C GLU A 306 -13.55 -36.47 1.89
N ASP A 307 -12.81 -36.91 2.89
CA ASP A 307 -13.38 -37.25 4.20
C ASP A 307 -13.60 -35.99 5.05
N SER A 308 -14.66 -36.05 5.86
CA SER A 308 -15.10 -34.90 6.67
C SER A 308 -14.12 -34.53 7.79
N GLU A 309 -13.44 -35.51 8.38
CA GLU A 309 -12.50 -35.30 9.49
C GLU A 309 -11.25 -34.56 9.01
N GLY A 310 -10.67 -35.02 7.89
CA GLY A 310 -9.54 -34.35 7.26
C GLY A 310 -9.84 -32.93 6.82
N ALA A 311 -11.00 -32.72 6.20
CA ALA A 311 -11.46 -31.39 5.76
C ALA A 311 -11.61 -30.41 6.94
N ILE A 312 -12.23 -30.83 8.05
CA ILE A 312 -12.35 -30.02 9.26
C ILE A 312 -10.96 -29.65 9.80
N LYS A 313 -10.10 -30.64 9.95
CA LYS A 313 -8.75 -30.47 10.50
C LYS A 313 -7.93 -29.45 9.70
N MET A 314 -7.94 -29.56 8.37
CA MET A 314 -7.18 -28.65 7.50
C MET A 314 -7.76 -27.24 7.46
N GLN A 315 -9.07 -27.11 7.51
CA GLN A 315 -9.75 -25.81 7.62
C GLN A 315 -9.40 -25.10 8.94
N GLU A 316 -9.50 -25.81 10.07
CA GLU A 316 -9.12 -25.28 11.40
C GLU A 316 -7.64 -24.90 11.45
N LYS A 317 -6.75 -25.74 10.89
CA LYS A 317 -5.33 -25.43 10.78
C LYS A 317 -5.09 -24.10 10.04
N ARG A 318 -5.69 -23.90 8.88
CA ARG A 318 -5.54 -22.65 8.10
C ARG A 318 -6.04 -21.44 8.87
N HIS A 319 -7.22 -21.53 9.51
CA HIS A 319 -7.82 -20.42 10.25
C HIS A 319 -7.06 -20.07 11.54
N ARG A 320 -6.43 -21.02 12.18
CA ARG A 320 -5.62 -20.81 13.40
C ARG A 320 -4.53 -19.77 13.21
N LYS A 321 -4.01 -19.61 12.01
CA LYS A 321 -3.01 -18.57 11.67
C LYS A 321 -3.50 -17.16 12.00
N THR A 322 -4.81 -16.89 11.89
CA THR A 322 -5.39 -15.55 12.09
C THR A 322 -5.09 -14.99 13.47
N GLU A 323 -5.12 -15.81 14.51
CA GLU A 323 -4.79 -15.39 15.87
C GLU A 323 -3.34 -14.94 15.99
N TYR A 324 -2.42 -15.69 15.39
CA TYR A 324 -0.99 -15.38 15.41
C TYR A 324 -0.65 -14.19 14.50
N ILE A 325 -1.29 -14.08 13.35
CA ILE A 325 -1.21 -12.89 12.49
C ILE A 325 -1.60 -11.66 13.29
N LEU A 326 -2.76 -11.68 13.94
CA LEU A 326 -3.26 -10.56 14.72
C LEU A 326 -2.31 -10.15 15.85
N LYS A 327 -1.65 -11.11 16.51
CA LYS A 327 -0.65 -10.81 17.55
C LYS A 327 0.60 -10.10 16.99
N ASP A 328 1.05 -10.50 15.80
CA ASP A 328 2.26 -9.96 15.18
C ASP A 328 2.04 -8.61 14.47
N LEU A 329 0.83 -8.32 14.01
CA LEU A 329 0.56 -7.05 13.34
C LEU A 329 0.74 -5.87 14.31
N PRO A 330 1.39 -4.79 13.85
CA PRO A 330 1.49 -3.55 14.62
C PRO A 330 0.12 -2.96 14.98
N GLU A 331 0.07 -2.21 16.06
CA GLU A 331 -1.11 -1.42 16.43
C GLU A 331 -1.31 -0.25 15.46
N PRO A 332 -2.57 0.20 15.25
CA PRO A 332 -2.84 1.40 14.48
C PRO A 332 -2.22 2.63 15.16
N GLU A 333 -1.82 3.59 14.36
CA GLU A 333 -1.13 4.79 14.85
C GLU A 333 -2.11 5.79 15.46
N VAL A 334 -1.83 6.23 16.68
CA VAL A 334 -2.54 7.35 17.32
C VAL A 334 -1.79 8.64 17.05
N ILE A 335 -2.40 9.55 16.29
CA ILE A 335 -1.88 10.87 15.95
C ILE A 335 -2.51 11.90 16.90
N LYS A 336 -1.68 12.65 17.64
CA LYS A 336 -2.11 13.62 18.62
C LYS A 336 -1.06 14.72 18.79
N LYS A 337 -1.51 15.92 19.08
CA LYS A 337 -0.62 17.05 19.38
C LYS A 337 -0.18 17.02 20.84
N ASN A 338 -1.13 16.78 21.74
CA ASN A 338 -0.89 16.69 23.18
C ASN A 338 -1.61 15.46 23.75
N GLU A 339 -1.07 14.92 24.85
CA GLU A 339 -1.81 13.94 25.66
C GLU A 339 -2.95 14.63 26.40
N VAL A 340 -4.08 13.95 26.49
CA VAL A 340 -5.13 14.36 27.45
C VAL A 340 -4.73 13.91 28.85
N GLY A 341 -4.89 14.80 29.84
CA GLY A 341 -4.63 14.45 31.24
C GLY A 341 -5.57 13.33 31.73
N ASP A 342 -5.21 12.72 32.89
CA ASP A 342 -6.01 11.68 33.50
C ASP A 342 -7.48 12.13 33.69
N GLY A 343 -8.42 11.36 33.18
CA GLY A 343 -9.85 11.66 33.24
C GLY A 343 -10.38 12.66 32.19
N SER A 344 -9.49 13.23 31.35
CA SER A 344 -9.87 14.11 30.25
C SER A 344 -10.02 13.31 28.93
N LYS A 345 -10.85 13.82 28.02
CA LYS A 345 -11.06 13.22 26.70
C LYS A 345 -10.70 14.19 25.57
N TYR A 346 -10.31 13.65 24.42
CA TYR A 346 -10.28 14.42 23.18
C TYR A 346 -11.71 14.81 22.79
N LYS A 347 -11.91 16.05 22.37
CA LYS A 347 -13.22 16.51 21.91
C LYS A 347 -13.68 15.73 20.67
N VAL A 348 -12.73 15.46 19.76
CA VAL A 348 -12.99 14.70 18.54
C VAL A 348 -11.87 13.69 18.29
N GLY A 349 -12.24 12.43 18.07
CA GLY A 349 -11.38 11.38 17.57
C GLY A 349 -11.69 11.11 16.10
N LEU A 350 -10.72 11.26 15.21
CA LEU A 350 -10.84 10.92 13.80
C LEU A 350 -10.37 9.48 13.58
N ILE A 351 -11.07 8.70 12.75
CA ILE A 351 -10.65 7.35 12.38
C ILE A 351 -10.59 7.26 10.86
N GLY A 352 -9.48 6.75 10.33
CA GLY A 352 -9.28 6.57 8.90
C GLY A 352 -8.13 5.63 8.57
N TRP A 353 -7.80 5.51 7.30
CA TRP A 353 -6.80 4.58 6.78
C TRP A 353 -6.17 5.07 5.47
N GLY A 354 -5.00 4.53 5.11
CA GLY A 354 -4.36 4.85 3.84
C GLY A 354 -4.10 6.35 3.67
N SER A 355 -4.36 6.90 2.50
CA SER A 355 -4.05 8.31 2.16
C SER A 355 -4.79 9.36 3.00
N THR A 356 -5.88 9.00 3.70
CA THR A 356 -6.57 9.94 4.60
C THR A 356 -5.76 10.29 5.85
N LYS A 357 -4.72 9.53 6.19
CA LYS A 357 -3.82 9.84 7.31
C LYS A 357 -3.21 11.23 7.19
N GLY A 358 -2.84 11.66 5.97
CA GLY A 358 -2.25 12.98 5.74
C GLY A 358 -3.16 14.11 6.22
N VAL A 359 -4.41 14.14 5.73
CA VAL A 359 -5.37 15.17 6.13
C VAL A 359 -5.78 15.07 7.60
N MET A 360 -5.89 13.85 8.16
CA MET A 360 -6.16 13.69 9.60
C MET A 360 -5.05 14.31 10.45
N LYS A 361 -3.79 14.12 10.05
CA LYS A 361 -2.64 14.73 10.72
C LYS A 361 -2.70 16.26 10.65
N ASP A 362 -2.99 16.82 9.46
CA ASP A 362 -3.12 18.26 9.29
C ASP A 362 -4.25 18.84 10.16
N VAL A 363 -5.36 18.12 10.32
CA VAL A 363 -6.46 18.52 11.23
C VAL A 363 -6.00 18.51 12.68
N VAL A 364 -5.34 17.45 13.12
CA VAL A 364 -4.80 17.33 14.49
C VAL A 364 -3.80 18.47 14.79
N ASP A 365 -2.93 18.80 13.83
CA ASP A 365 -1.97 19.90 13.97
C ASP A 365 -2.65 21.29 14.02
N SER A 366 -3.82 21.43 13.40
CA SER A 366 -4.55 22.71 13.25
C SER A 366 -5.62 22.94 14.32
N MET A 367 -6.16 21.89 14.97
CA MET A 367 -7.25 21.97 15.92
C MET A 367 -6.87 21.45 17.29
N GLU A 368 -7.20 22.20 18.36
CA GLU A 368 -6.98 21.73 19.74
C GLU A 368 -8.07 20.73 20.18
N GLY A 369 -7.65 19.71 20.92
CA GLY A 369 -8.56 18.67 21.43
C GLY A 369 -8.96 17.63 20.39
N VAL A 370 -8.27 17.57 19.26
CA VAL A 370 -8.46 16.55 18.22
C VAL A 370 -7.33 15.52 18.29
N ALA A 371 -7.68 14.25 18.13
CA ALA A 371 -6.74 13.16 17.90
C ALA A 371 -7.22 12.29 16.74
N ALA A 372 -6.34 11.49 16.18
CA ALA A 372 -6.71 10.56 15.11
C ALA A 372 -6.15 9.16 15.34
N LEU A 373 -6.88 8.14 14.86
CA LEU A 373 -6.46 6.76 14.80
C LEU A 373 -6.34 6.37 13.32
N SER A 374 -5.16 6.02 12.87
CA SER A 374 -4.87 5.65 11.49
C SER A 374 -4.51 4.17 11.37
N TYR A 375 -5.26 3.45 10.56
CA TYR A 375 -4.99 2.06 10.24
C TYR A 375 -4.10 1.95 8.99
N THR A 376 -2.91 1.35 9.15
CA THR A 376 -2.08 0.87 8.04
C THR A 376 -2.37 -0.62 7.78
N TYR A 377 -2.45 -1.43 8.85
CA TYR A 377 -2.93 -2.81 8.77
C TYR A 377 -4.43 -2.80 9.02
N VAL A 378 -5.21 -2.87 7.94
CA VAL A 378 -6.66 -2.71 8.00
C VAL A 378 -7.35 -4.02 8.38
N PHE A 379 -6.76 -5.15 7.96
CA PHE A 379 -7.30 -6.47 8.28
C PHE A 379 -6.17 -7.50 8.50
N PRO A 380 -6.26 -8.38 9.51
CA PRO A 380 -7.28 -8.42 10.58
C PRO A 380 -7.29 -7.15 11.45
N LEU A 381 -8.48 -6.75 11.91
CA LEU A 381 -8.67 -5.49 12.62
C LEU A 381 -8.16 -5.56 14.07
N LYS A 382 -7.34 -4.59 14.48
CA LYS A 382 -6.90 -4.40 15.87
C LYS A 382 -8.00 -3.75 16.71
N VAL A 383 -8.90 -4.56 17.25
CA VAL A 383 -10.14 -4.13 17.92
C VAL A 383 -9.86 -3.43 19.26
N GLU A 384 -8.91 -3.94 20.05
CA GLU A 384 -8.65 -3.38 21.38
C GLU A 384 -8.05 -1.97 21.32
N ALA A 385 -7.19 -1.68 20.34
CA ALA A 385 -6.70 -0.34 20.10
C ALA A 385 -7.84 0.63 19.72
N LEU A 386 -8.78 0.17 18.88
CA LEU A 386 -9.96 0.94 18.50
C LEU A 386 -10.81 1.31 19.73
N LYS A 387 -11.17 0.32 20.56
CA LYS A 387 -11.95 0.54 21.78
C LYS A 387 -11.27 1.51 22.71
N SER A 388 -9.97 1.28 22.97
CA SER A 388 -9.15 2.18 23.82
C SER A 388 -9.09 3.61 23.28
N PHE A 389 -9.08 3.79 21.96
CA PHE A 389 -9.11 5.12 21.34
C PHE A 389 -10.49 5.78 21.48
N ILE A 390 -11.56 5.04 21.19
CA ILE A 390 -12.94 5.54 21.31
C ILE A 390 -13.23 5.99 22.74
N ASP A 391 -12.82 5.22 23.75
CA ASP A 391 -13.03 5.55 25.16
C ASP A 391 -12.36 6.87 25.59
N LYS A 392 -11.30 7.28 24.88
CA LYS A 392 -10.59 8.54 25.11
C LYS A 392 -11.16 9.73 24.32
N CYS A 393 -12.27 9.56 23.61
CA CYS A 393 -12.90 10.60 22.80
C CYS A 393 -14.31 10.91 23.31
N GLU A 394 -14.74 12.18 23.21
CA GLU A 394 -16.14 12.57 23.45
C GLU A 394 -17.00 12.26 22.23
N LYS A 395 -16.45 12.48 21.04
CA LYS A 395 -17.06 12.23 19.73
C LYS A 395 -16.06 11.55 18.83
N VAL A 396 -16.51 10.58 18.03
CA VAL A 396 -15.69 9.87 17.04
C VAL A 396 -16.26 10.06 15.64
N VAL A 397 -15.40 10.35 14.66
CA VAL A 397 -15.78 10.64 13.28
C VAL A 397 -14.94 9.80 12.32
N MET A 398 -15.60 9.06 11.42
CA MET A 398 -14.94 8.36 10.32
C MET A 398 -14.56 9.32 9.20
N ILE A 399 -13.33 9.18 8.65
CA ILE A 399 -12.89 9.92 7.45
C ILE A 399 -12.49 8.90 6.38
N GLU A 400 -13.27 8.82 5.29
CA GLU A 400 -13.02 7.86 4.22
C GLU A 400 -13.32 8.42 2.82
N GLY A 401 -12.47 8.07 1.87
CA GLY A 401 -12.61 8.40 0.45
C GLY A 401 -13.57 7.47 -0.30
N ASN A 402 -14.73 7.13 0.28
CA ASN A 402 -15.76 6.28 -0.32
C ASN A 402 -17.17 6.64 0.19
N PHE A 403 -18.20 6.08 -0.45
CA PHE A 403 -19.61 6.37 -0.14
C PHE A 403 -20.12 5.62 1.09
N ASN A 404 -19.69 4.34 1.27
CA ASN A 404 -20.28 3.44 2.27
C ASN A 404 -19.58 3.49 3.63
N SER A 405 -18.45 4.22 3.78
CA SER A 405 -17.63 4.11 4.99
C SER A 405 -17.16 2.67 5.22
N GLN A 406 -16.39 2.14 4.29
CA GLN A 406 -16.05 0.70 4.26
C GLN A 406 -15.25 0.23 5.48
N LEU A 407 -14.35 1.05 6.02
CA LEU A 407 -13.73 0.76 7.32
C LEU A 407 -14.75 0.85 8.45
N GLY A 408 -15.66 1.82 8.42
CA GLY A 408 -16.74 1.92 9.40
C GLY A 408 -17.66 0.69 9.39
N GLU A 409 -17.96 0.15 8.21
CA GLU A 409 -18.74 -1.11 8.09
C GLU A 409 -17.93 -2.32 8.57
N LEU A 410 -16.62 -2.38 8.30
CA LEU A 410 -15.76 -3.43 8.85
C LEU A 410 -15.72 -3.36 10.38
N ILE A 411 -15.55 -2.19 10.96
CA ILE A 411 -15.58 -1.99 12.41
C ILE A 411 -16.90 -2.48 12.99
N LYS A 412 -18.01 -2.14 12.36
CA LYS A 412 -19.34 -2.59 12.80
C LYS A 412 -19.49 -4.11 12.70
N LEU A 413 -19.00 -4.73 11.65
CA LEU A 413 -19.05 -6.18 11.45
C LEU A 413 -18.23 -6.90 12.53
N GLU A 414 -17.02 -6.45 12.80
CA GLU A 414 -16.10 -7.11 13.73
C GLU A 414 -16.40 -6.85 15.22
N THR A 415 -17.05 -5.71 15.54
CA THR A 415 -17.15 -5.25 16.93
C THR A 415 -18.57 -4.94 17.40
N GLY A 416 -19.53 -4.79 16.48
CA GLY A 416 -20.86 -4.25 16.76
C GLY A 416 -20.88 -2.72 16.97
N ILE A 417 -19.73 -2.03 16.97
CA ILE A 417 -19.65 -0.58 17.16
C ILE A 417 -20.03 0.13 15.86
N ASP A 418 -21.09 0.92 15.90
CA ASP A 418 -21.60 1.67 14.76
C ASP A 418 -21.25 3.17 14.91
N ILE A 419 -20.19 3.63 14.24
CA ILE A 419 -19.74 5.02 14.25
C ILE A 419 -20.68 5.83 13.34
N LYS A 420 -21.50 6.70 13.94
CA LYS A 420 -22.56 7.44 13.23
C LYS A 420 -22.04 8.67 12.48
N ASP A 421 -21.12 9.38 13.10
CA ASP A 421 -20.54 10.58 12.50
C ASP A 421 -19.52 10.21 11.44
N LYS A 422 -19.71 10.69 10.20
CA LYS A 422 -18.89 10.30 9.05
C LYS A 422 -18.64 11.52 8.16
N ILE A 423 -17.38 11.72 7.79
CA ILE A 423 -16.96 12.66 6.75
C ILE A 423 -16.49 11.82 5.54
N LEU A 424 -17.40 11.63 4.59
CA LEU A 424 -17.17 10.84 3.40
C LEU A 424 -16.97 11.72 2.18
N LYS A 425 -16.04 11.33 1.27
CA LYS A 425 -15.78 12.01 0.01
C LYS A 425 -15.65 10.97 -1.11
N TYR A 426 -16.51 11.10 -2.12
CA TYR A 426 -16.64 10.12 -3.22
C TYR A 426 -16.81 10.78 -4.59
N ASP A 427 -16.29 12.00 -4.72
CA ASP A 427 -16.30 12.81 -5.94
C ASP A 427 -15.04 12.60 -6.81
N GLY A 428 -14.17 11.68 -6.41
CA GLY A 428 -12.89 11.41 -7.06
C GLY A 428 -11.77 12.39 -6.67
N ARG A 429 -11.99 13.27 -5.71
CA ARG A 429 -11.00 14.26 -5.24
C ARG A 429 -10.42 13.88 -3.88
N PRO A 430 -9.17 14.25 -3.57
CA PRO A 430 -8.63 14.11 -2.23
C PRO A 430 -9.35 15.02 -1.24
N PHE A 431 -9.22 14.69 0.04
CA PHE A 431 -9.65 15.61 1.10
C PHE A 431 -8.71 16.81 1.20
N PHE A 432 -9.30 17.98 1.47
CA PHE A 432 -8.58 19.20 1.83
C PHE A 432 -8.84 19.55 3.30
N LEU A 433 -7.84 20.16 3.95
CA LEU A 433 -7.89 20.51 5.35
C LEU A 433 -9.10 21.37 5.73
N ASP A 434 -9.36 22.42 4.95
CA ASP A 434 -10.45 23.36 5.16
C ASP A 434 -11.84 22.70 5.03
N GLU A 435 -12.00 21.76 4.12
CA GLU A 435 -13.24 20.99 3.97
C GLU A 435 -13.53 20.14 5.22
N VAL A 436 -12.50 19.47 5.76
CA VAL A 436 -12.64 18.62 6.93
C VAL A 436 -12.92 19.49 8.17
N ILE A 437 -12.15 20.56 8.38
CA ILE A 437 -12.37 21.49 9.52
C ILE A 437 -13.77 22.07 9.49
N LYS A 438 -14.27 22.50 8.30
CA LYS A 438 -15.62 23.00 8.16
C LYS A 438 -16.66 21.97 8.60
N LYS A 439 -16.58 20.73 8.12
CA LYS A 439 -17.53 19.66 8.47
C LYS A 439 -17.45 19.21 9.93
N LEU A 440 -16.33 19.44 10.61
CA LEU A 440 -16.19 19.16 12.05
C LEU A 440 -16.83 20.25 12.93
N ASN A 441 -16.94 21.49 12.40
CA ASN A 441 -17.54 22.62 13.10
C ASN A 441 -19.04 22.78 12.84
N ASP A 442 -19.55 22.17 11.75
CA ASP A 442 -20.99 22.09 11.43
C ASP A 442 -21.70 21.03 12.31
#